data_83a91a83377648bdd19c99aff5b53845
#
_entry.id   83a91a83377648bdd19c99aff5b53845
#
_cell.length_a   1.000
_cell.length_b   1.000
_cell.length_c   1.000
_cell.angle_alpha   90.00
_cell.angle_beta   90.00
_cell.angle_gamma   90.00
#
_symmetry.space_group_name_H-M   'P 1'
#
loop_
_entity.id
_entity.type
_entity.pdbx_description
1 polymer ?
#
loop_
_entity_poly.entity_id
_entity_poly.type
_entity_poly.pdbx_seq_one_letter_code
_entity_poly.pdbx_strand_id
1 'polypeptide(L)'
;MMRTAGKVNSLILRELKNIIKPGISTMDIDQFVEKTVKEHGMIASEKGYCDYPASACVSVNEEVVHGIPSKKRILQEGDIVSVDLVVEYKGYMADAARTYGVGEISSEAKRLIDTAEAAFFEGIKFAREGYRLYDISHAIQQKVEGEGFGVIRDFVGHGIGSEMHDEPQIPNYGKAGKGPRLQTGMTLAIEPMIVEGSYEVDVLQDDWTVVTVDGGLAAHYENTVVINDGEPELLTL
;
A
#
# COMPACT_ATOMS: atom_id res chain seq x y z
N MET A 1 5.76 1.31 -20.10
CA MET A 1 6.20 2.35 -19.16
C MET A 1 5.89 1.94 -17.73
N MET A 2 4.66 1.61 -17.36
CA MET A 2 4.32 1.11 -16.00
C MET A 2 5.18 -0.07 -15.54
N ARG A 3 5.43 -1.08 -16.39
CA ARG A 3 6.36 -2.19 -16.04
C ARG A 3 7.78 -1.71 -15.69
N THR A 4 8.23 -0.61 -16.29
CA THR A 4 9.56 -0.06 -16.00
C THR A 4 9.54 0.70 -14.67
N ALA A 5 8.50 1.49 -14.41
CA ALA A 5 8.26 2.14 -13.11
C ALA A 5 8.10 1.11 -11.99
N GLY A 6 7.29 0.08 -12.20
CA GLY A 6 7.05 -0.98 -11.23
C GLY A 6 8.30 -1.77 -10.84
N LYS A 7 9.21 -2.01 -11.79
CA LYS A 7 10.50 -2.66 -11.46
C LYS A 7 11.35 -1.83 -10.51
N VAL A 8 11.35 -0.51 -10.66
CA VAL A 8 12.09 0.39 -9.75
C VAL A 8 11.39 0.48 -8.40
N ASN A 9 10.06 0.58 -8.40
CA ASN A 9 9.26 0.53 -7.18
C ASN A 9 9.56 -0.76 -6.38
N SER A 10 9.44 -1.93 -7.02
CA SER A 10 9.78 -3.23 -6.41
C SER A 10 11.22 -3.31 -5.90
N LEU A 11 12.19 -2.75 -6.64
CA LEU A 11 13.58 -2.70 -6.21
C LEU A 11 13.72 -1.91 -4.89
N ILE A 12 13.12 -0.72 -4.82
CA ILE A 12 13.15 0.14 -3.64
C ILE A 12 12.57 -0.59 -2.44
N LEU A 13 11.36 -1.15 -2.58
CA LEU A 13 10.70 -1.87 -1.49
C LEU A 13 11.52 -3.07 -0.99
N ARG A 14 12.22 -3.79 -1.88
CA ARG A 14 13.12 -4.87 -1.45
C ARG A 14 14.35 -4.38 -0.71
N GLU A 15 14.94 -3.27 -1.14
CA GLU A 15 16.12 -2.70 -0.50
C GLU A 15 15.80 -2.12 0.87
N LEU A 16 14.59 -1.59 1.08
CA LEU A 16 14.12 -1.07 2.37
C LEU A 16 14.20 -2.12 3.49
N LYS A 17 14.07 -3.41 3.20
CA LYS A 17 14.29 -4.49 4.19
C LYS A 17 15.66 -4.45 4.87
N ASN A 18 16.67 -3.95 4.17
CA ASN A 18 18.04 -3.86 4.68
C ASN A 18 18.33 -2.52 5.37
N ILE A 19 17.48 -1.53 5.15
CA ILE A 19 17.64 -0.15 5.62
C ILE A 19 16.85 0.07 6.91
N ILE A 20 15.63 -0.45 6.96
CA ILE A 20 14.72 -0.30 8.09
C ILE A 20 15.28 -1.06 9.30
N LYS A 21 15.60 -0.29 10.35
CA LYS A 21 16.13 -0.79 11.63
C LYS A 21 15.90 0.22 12.74
N PRO A 22 15.97 -0.18 14.01
CA PRO A 22 15.89 0.75 15.12
C PRO A 22 16.93 1.88 14.99
N GLY A 23 16.51 3.10 15.31
CA GLY A 23 17.37 4.29 15.34
C GLY A 23 17.43 5.12 14.07
N ILE A 24 16.86 4.67 12.94
CA ILE A 24 16.68 5.54 11.77
C ILE A 24 15.40 6.35 11.91
N SER A 25 15.33 7.50 11.23
CA SER A 25 14.10 8.29 11.15
C SER A 25 13.26 7.90 9.95
N THR A 26 11.96 8.19 9.99
CA THR A 26 11.08 8.02 8.82
C THR A 26 11.54 8.92 7.66
N MET A 27 12.18 10.06 7.93
CA MET A 27 12.81 10.91 6.92
C MET A 27 13.99 10.24 6.21
N ASP A 28 14.75 9.37 6.88
CA ASP A 28 15.85 8.63 6.24
C ASP A 28 15.32 7.66 5.18
N ILE A 29 14.14 7.07 5.44
CA ILE A 29 13.42 6.23 4.47
C ILE A 29 13.00 7.04 3.25
N ASP A 30 12.35 8.18 3.45
CA ASP A 30 11.92 9.09 2.37
C ASP A 30 13.10 9.53 1.51
N GLN A 31 14.22 9.96 2.13
CA GLN A 31 15.41 10.36 1.42
C GLN A 31 16.02 9.22 0.60
N PHE A 32 16.00 8.00 1.11
CA PHE A 32 16.43 6.83 0.35
C PHE A 32 15.55 6.59 -0.88
N VAL A 33 14.23 6.66 -0.72
CA VAL A 33 13.27 6.52 -1.82
C VAL A 33 13.52 7.59 -2.88
N GLU A 34 13.53 8.88 -2.49
CA GLU A 34 13.74 10.00 -3.41
C GLU A 34 15.04 9.88 -4.19
N LYS A 35 16.12 9.54 -3.49
CA LYS A 35 17.43 9.33 -4.10
C LYS A 35 17.42 8.21 -5.13
N THR A 36 16.87 7.04 -4.75
CA THR A 36 16.89 5.86 -5.63
C THR A 36 16.02 6.08 -6.86
N VAL A 37 14.83 6.68 -6.72
CA VAL A 37 13.98 7.03 -7.85
C VAL A 37 14.69 7.96 -8.83
N LYS A 38 15.36 9.02 -8.32
CA LYS A 38 16.15 9.97 -9.13
C LYS A 38 17.34 9.31 -9.83
N GLU A 39 18.06 8.40 -9.17
CA GLU A 39 19.18 7.66 -9.76
C GLU A 39 18.75 6.81 -10.96
N HIS A 40 17.50 6.38 -11.00
CA HIS A 40 16.90 5.67 -12.14
C HIS A 40 16.29 6.61 -13.20
N GLY A 41 16.42 7.94 -13.04
CA GLY A 41 15.88 8.93 -13.97
C GLY A 41 14.35 8.98 -13.98
N MET A 42 13.72 8.69 -12.85
CA MET A 42 12.27 8.65 -12.63
C MET A 42 11.81 9.73 -11.65
N ILE A 43 10.51 9.83 -11.42
CA ILE A 43 9.89 10.79 -10.52
C ILE A 43 9.19 10.02 -9.39
N ALA A 44 9.36 10.48 -8.14
CA ALA A 44 8.56 10.06 -7.00
C ALA A 44 7.30 10.95 -6.96
N SER A 45 6.19 10.43 -7.42
CA SER A 45 5.00 11.23 -7.74
C SER A 45 4.12 11.55 -6.54
N GLU A 46 4.35 10.94 -5.38
CA GLU A 46 3.76 11.36 -4.11
C GLU A 46 4.05 12.84 -3.81
N LYS A 47 5.31 13.26 -4.06
CA LYS A 47 5.79 14.58 -3.72
C LYS A 47 5.15 15.67 -4.57
N GLY A 48 4.33 16.49 -3.92
CA GLY A 48 3.57 17.57 -4.55
C GLY A 48 2.18 17.15 -5.03
N TYR A 49 1.84 15.86 -4.97
CA TYR A 49 0.48 15.43 -5.24
C TYR A 49 -0.47 15.95 -4.15
N CYS A 50 -1.46 16.75 -4.52
CA CYS A 50 -2.36 17.44 -3.59
C CYS A 50 -1.61 18.13 -2.42
N ASP A 51 -0.43 18.69 -2.70
CA ASP A 51 0.47 19.34 -1.72
C ASP A 51 1.14 18.38 -0.72
N TYR A 52 1.12 17.06 -0.93
CA TYR A 52 1.86 16.12 -0.08
C TYR A 52 3.36 16.43 -0.08
N PRO A 53 4.04 16.53 1.10
CA PRO A 53 5.36 17.15 1.15
C PRO A 53 6.54 16.20 0.88
N ALA A 54 6.30 14.89 0.76
CA ALA A 54 7.36 13.86 0.73
C ALA A 54 7.27 12.94 -0.49
N SER A 55 8.31 12.16 -0.72
CA SER A 55 8.46 11.25 -1.87
C SER A 55 7.89 9.85 -1.62
N ALA A 56 7.57 9.55 -0.36
CA ALA A 56 6.89 8.34 0.09
C ALA A 56 6.05 8.62 1.31
N CYS A 57 4.96 7.88 1.50
CA CYS A 57 4.23 7.81 2.75
C CYS A 57 4.93 6.82 3.68
N VAL A 58 5.20 7.22 4.93
CA VAL A 58 5.88 6.37 5.92
C VAL A 58 5.06 6.37 7.21
N SER A 59 4.24 5.35 7.36
CA SER A 59 3.23 5.21 8.41
C SER A 59 3.69 4.21 9.47
N VAL A 60 3.72 4.59 10.75
CA VAL A 60 4.31 3.78 11.83
C VAL A 60 3.23 3.36 12.83
N ASN A 61 3.13 2.07 13.13
CA ASN A 61 2.24 1.45 14.12
C ASN A 61 0.75 1.73 13.85
N GLU A 62 0.14 2.64 14.62
CA GLU A 62 -1.26 3.07 14.50
C GLU A 62 -1.54 3.94 13.27
N GLU A 63 -0.51 4.42 12.59
CA GLU A 63 -0.65 5.18 11.35
C GLU A 63 -1.00 4.20 10.21
N VAL A 64 -2.16 4.39 9.61
CA VAL A 64 -2.70 3.49 8.56
C VAL A 64 -2.06 3.78 7.21
N VAL A 65 -2.19 5.05 6.75
CA VAL A 65 -1.67 5.54 5.47
C VAL A 65 -1.29 7.03 5.57
N HIS A 66 -0.60 7.52 4.55
CA HIS A 66 -0.24 8.93 4.36
C HIS A 66 0.62 9.55 5.49
N GLY A 67 1.31 8.73 6.28
CA GLY A 67 2.21 9.22 7.31
C GLY A 67 3.31 10.10 6.71
N ILE A 68 3.44 11.36 7.22
CA ILE A 68 4.44 12.31 6.72
C ILE A 68 5.80 12.00 7.34
N PRO A 69 6.83 11.70 6.51
CA PRO A 69 8.18 11.43 6.99
C PRO A 69 8.76 12.59 7.83
N SER A 70 9.40 12.27 8.95
CA SER A 70 9.95 13.27 9.88
C SER A 70 11.29 12.84 10.45
N LYS A 71 12.23 13.77 10.59
CA LYS A 71 13.48 13.58 11.33
C LYS A 71 13.27 13.31 12.82
N LYS A 72 12.08 13.64 13.35
CA LYS A 72 11.75 13.46 14.77
C LYS A 72 11.13 12.10 15.07
N ARG A 73 10.52 11.44 14.06
CA ARG A 73 9.96 10.09 14.21
C ARG A 73 11.08 9.08 13.99
N ILE A 74 11.67 8.63 15.08
CA ILE A 74 12.75 7.63 15.10
C ILE A 74 12.13 6.27 15.35
N LEU A 75 12.41 5.32 14.47
CA LEU A 75 11.93 3.94 14.58
C LEU A 75 12.57 3.24 15.80
N GLN A 76 11.75 2.53 16.55
CA GLN A 76 12.13 1.80 17.74
C GLN A 76 12.08 0.30 17.49
N GLU A 77 12.76 -0.47 18.32
CA GLU A 77 12.64 -1.93 18.37
C GLU A 77 11.17 -2.31 18.65
N GLY A 78 10.60 -3.17 17.84
CA GLY A 78 9.22 -3.62 17.96
C GLY A 78 8.19 -2.82 17.15
N ASP A 79 8.56 -1.66 16.58
CA ASP A 79 7.67 -0.93 15.65
C ASP A 79 7.38 -1.75 14.39
N ILE A 80 6.27 -1.46 13.74
CA ILE A 80 6.04 -1.79 12.34
C ILE A 80 5.92 -0.50 11.52
N VAL A 81 6.37 -0.53 10.27
CA VAL A 81 6.34 0.65 9.41
C VAL A 81 5.88 0.28 8.00
N SER A 82 4.82 0.92 7.55
CA SER A 82 4.33 0.83 6.17
C SER A 82 5.01 1.91 5.33
N VAL A 83 5.60 1.51 4.22
CA VAL A 83 6.17 2.44 3.24
C VAL A 83 5.42 2.25 1.94
N ASP A 84 4.86 3.35 1.46
CA ASP A 84 4.05 3.43 0.27
C ASP A 84 4.66 4.49 -0.67
N LEU A 85 4.80 4.14 -1.96
CA LEU A 85 5.46 5.02 -2.93
C LEU A 85 4.98 4.83 -4.36
N VAL A 86 4.79 5.95 -5.04
CA VAL A 86 4.46 6.01 -6.46
C VAL A 86 5.69 6.38 -7.28
N VAL A 87 6.05 5.52 -8.24
CA VAL A 87 7.13 5.79 -9.19
C VAL A 87 6.55 6.08 -10.56
N GLU A 88 6.94 7.22 -11.14
CA GLU A 88 6.53 7.62 -12.48
C GLU A 88 7.67 7.46 -13.49
N TYR A 89 7.38 6.87 -14.63
CA TYR A 89 8.25 6.81 -15.78
C TYR A 89 7.54 7.24 -17.05
N LYS A 90 7.97 8.39 -17.62
CA LYS A 90 7.43 8.96 -18.87
C LYS A 90 5.91 9.17 -18.83
N GLY A 91 5.40 9.73 -17.76
CA GLY A 91 3.99 10.06 -17.57
C GLY A 91 3.11 8.85 -17.21
N TYR A 92 3.68 7.72 -16.79
CA TYR A 92 2.94 6.55 -16.32
C TYR A 92 3.46 6.08 -14.97
N MET A 93 2.55 5.78 -14.07
CA MET A 93 2.81 5.51 -12.66
C MET A 93 2.71 4.03 -12.33
N ALA A 94 3.39 3.62 -11.28
CA ALA A 94 3.24 2.33 -10.62
C ALA A 94 3.34 2.56 -9.12
N ASP A 95 2.40 2.02 -8.38
CA ASP A 95 2.17 2.20 -6.97
C ASP A 95 2.33 0.89 -6.20
N ALA A 96 2.96 0.94 -5.03
CA ALA A 96 3.04 -0.21 -4.15
C ALA A 96 3.44 0.16 -2.72
N ALA A 97 2.89 -0.58 -1.78
CA ALA A 97 3.20 -0.45 -0.36
C ALA A 97 3.61 -1.78 0.28
N ARG A 98 4.48 -1.70 1.28
CA ARG A 98 4.89 -2.83 2.14
C ARG A 98 4.98 -2.39 3.60
N THR A 99 4.58 -3.27 4.50
CA THR A 99 4.82 -3.11 5.94
C THR A 99 6.01 -3.96 6.39
N TYR A 100 6.90 -3.36 7.16
CA TYR A 100 8.13 -3.98 7.67
C TYR A 100 8.14 -3.96 9.19
N GLY A 101 8.65 -5.04 9.80
CA GLY A 101 9.01 -5.03 11.21
C GLY A 101 10.33 -4.33 11.45
N VAL A 102 10.44 -3.60 12.55
CA VAL A 102 11.65 -2.88 12.98
C VAL A 102 12.31 -3.67 14.11
N GLY A 103 13.41 -4.38 13.80
CA GLY A 103 14.02 -5.31 14.72
C GLY A 103 13.13 -6.53 15.03
N GLU A 104 13.04 -6.93 16.30
CA GLU A 104 12.15 -8.02 16.74
C GLU A 104 10.76 -7.46 17.06
N ILE A 105 9.75 -7.88 16.30
CA ILE A 105 8.35 -7.50 16.48
C ILE A 105 7.54 -8.57 17.20
N SER A 106 6.40 -8.21 17.76
CA SER A 106 5.49 -9.15 18.39
C SER A 106 4.93 -10.18 17.39
N SER A 107 4.51 -11.34 17.88
CA SER A 107 3.85 -12.35 17.05
C SER A 107 2.55 -11.84 16.43
N GLU A 108 1.84 -10.94 17.12
CA GLU A 108 0.61 -10.34 16.62
C GLU A 108 0.89 -9.36 15.49
N ALA A 109 1.89 -8.47 15.65
CA ALA A 109 2.34 -7.57 14.60
C ALA A 109 2.80 -8.34 13.34
N LYS A 110 3.55 -9.43 13.54
CA LYS A 110 3.95 -10.29 12.43
C LYS A 110 2.74 -10.92 11.74
N ARG A 111 1.77 -11.42 12.50
CA ARG A 111 0.54 -12.01 11.96
C ARG A 111 -0.28 -10.98 11.19
N LEU A 112 -0.33 -9.73 11.66
CA LEU A 112 -1.00 -8.62 10.96
C LEU A 112 -0.34 -8.39 9.59
N ILE A 113 0.99 -8.23 9.54
CA ILE A 113 1.75 -8.03 8.29
C ILE A 113 1.52 -9.19 7.32
N ASP A 114 1.70 -10.44 7.80
CA ASP A 114 1.53 -11.63 6.98
C ASP A 114 0.09 -11.76 6.43
N THR A 115 -0.90 -11.30 7.21
CA THR A 115 -2.32 -11.30 6.80
C THR A 115 -2.61 -10.25 5.73
N ALA A 116 -2.03 -9.05 5.81
CA ALA A 116 -2.17 -8.03 4.76
C ALA A 116 -1.67 -8.55 3.41
N GLU A 117 -0.48 -9.13 3.39
CA GLU A 117 0.09 -9.76 2.20
C GLU A 117 -0.79 -10.92 1.71
N ALA A 118 -1.20 -11.83 2.59
CA ALA A 118 -2.03 -12.97 2.22
C ALA A 118 -3.41 -12.52 1.67
N ALA A 119 -4.01 -11.47 2.23
CA ALA A 119 -5.28 -10.91 1.76
C ALA A 119 -5.16 -10.36 0.33
N PHE A 120 -4.07 -9.68 0.02
CA PHE A 120 -3.78 -9.26 -1.35
C PHE A 120 -3.75 -10.47 -2.29
N PHE A 121 -3.00 -11.52 -1.95
CA PHE A 121 -2.89 -12.72 -2.79
C PHE A 121 -4.19 -13.54 -2.89
N GLU A 122 -5.07 -13.48 -1.90
CA GLU A 122 -6.42 -14.02 -2.04
C GLU A 122 -7.27 -13.18 -2.99
N GLY A 123 -7.21 -11.85 -2.89
CA GLY A 123 -7.96 -10.93 -3.75
C GLY A 123 -7.60 -11.06 -5.22
N ILE A 124 -6.31 -11.09 -5.55
CA ILE A 124 -5.86 -11.11 -6.96
C ILE A 124 -6.21 -12.40 -7.71
N LYS A 125 -6.62 -13.47 -7.03
CA LYS A 125 -7.18 -14.66 -7.71
C LYS A 125 -8.41 -14.33 -8.55
N PHE A 126 -9.08 -13.23 -8.25
CA PHE A 126 -10.25 -12.71 -8.93
C PHE A 126 -9.93 -11.51 -9.86
N ALA A 127 -8.68 -11.05 -9.90
CA ALA A 127 -8.24 -9.88 -10.68
C ALA A 127 -8.01 -10.25 -12.16
N ARG A 128 -9.03 -10.77 -12.83
CA ARG A 128 -8.97 -11.19 -14.24
C ARG A 128 -10.32 -11.00 -14.94
N GLU A 129 -10.29 -10.99 -16.25
CA GLU A 129 -11.51 -10.85 -17.06
C GLU A 129 -12.57 -11.92 -16.71
N GLY A 130 -13.82 -11.51 -16.74
CA GLY A 130 -14.96 -12.35 -16.37
C GLY A 130 -15.44 -12.18 -14.93
N TYR A 131 -14.59 -11.73 -14.02
CA TYR A 131 -14.96 -11.37 -12.65
C TYR A 131 -15.46 -9.93 -12.54
N ARG A 132 -15.92 -9.58 -11.35
CA ARG A 132 -16.29 -8.22 -10.98
C ARG A 132 -15.36 -7.69 -9.90
N LEU A 133 -15.25 -6.37 -9.85
CA LEU A 133 -14.36 -5.69 -8.91
C LEU A 133 -14.54 -6.17 -7.46
N TYR A 134 -15.79 -6.32 -7.02
CA TYR A 134 -16.07 -6.71 -5.64
C TYR A 134 -15.89 -8.22 -5.36
N ASP A 135 -15.53 -9.01 -6.36
CA ASP A 135 -15.02 -10.36 -6.11
C ASP A 135 -13.63 -10.29 -5.46
N ILE A 136 -12.79 -9.32 -5.89
CA ILE A 136 -11.50 -8.99 -5.25
C ILE A 136 -11.75 -8.50 -3.81
N SER A 137 -12.58 -7.48 -3.66
CA SER A 137 -12.92 -6.86 -2.37
C SER A 137 -13.43 -7.87 -1.34
N HIS A 138 -14.33 -8.76 -1.78
CA HIS A 138 -14.90 -9.80 -0.93
C HIS A 138 -13.84 -10.82 -0.46
N ALA A 139 -12.98 -11.26 -1.36
CA ALA A 139 -11.91 -12.21 -1.03
C ALA A 139 -10.92 -11.63 -0.01
N ILE A 140 -10.54 -10.35 -0.18
CA ILE A 140 -9.70 -9.61 0.78
C ILE A 140 -10.40 -9.58 2.14
N GLN A 141 -11.64 -9.12 2.20
CA GLN A 141 -12.42 -9.03 3.43
C GLN A 141 -12.51 -10.37 4.16
N GLN A 142 -12.88 -11.45 3.44
CA GLN A 142 -13.02 -12.78 4.03
C GLN A 142 -11.69 -13.28 4.62
N LYS A 143 -10.57 -13.01 3.96
CA LYS A 143 -9.26 -13.40 4.48
C LYS A 143 -8.92 -12.63 5.75
N VAL A 144 -9.07 -11.32 5.76
CA VAL A 144 -8.72 -10.44 6.89
C VAL A 144 -9.60 -10.73 8.11
N GLU A 145 -10.93 -10.71 7.93
CA GLU A 145 -11.88 -10.93 9.02
C GLU A 145 -11.81 -12.38 9.55
N GLY A 146 -11.50 -13.36 8.69
CA GLY A 146 -11.26 -14.75 9.08
C GLY A 146 -10.05 -14.94 9.99
N GLU A 147 -9.06 -14.05 9.93
CA GLU A 147 -7.90 -14.01 10.82
C GLU A 147 -8.15 -13.15 12.07
N GLY A 148 -9.33 -12.52 12.20
CA GLY A 148 -9.71 -11.72 13.36
C GLY A 148 -9.26 -10.26 13.30
N PHE A 149 -8.84 -9.76 12.14
CA PHE A 149 -8.43 -8.38 11.92
C PHE A 149 -9.54 -7.54 11.29
N GLY A 150 -9.45 -6.21 11.40
CA GLY A 150 -10.35 -5.24 10.80
C GLY A 150 -9.88 -4.82 9.40
N VAL A 151 -10.83 -4.54 8.50
CA VAL A 151 -10.57 -3.97 7.17
C VAL A 151 -10.92 -2.50 7.17
N ILE A 152 -9.98 -1.62 6.80
CA ILE A 152 -10.22 -0.19 6.64
C ILE A 152 -11.26 0.06 5.56
N ARG A 153 -12.16 1.04 5.77
CA ARG A 153 -13.30 1.32 4.89
C ARG A 153 -13.28 2.68 4.22
N ASP A 154 -12.63 3.66 4.84
CA ASP A 154 -12.63 5.04 4.37
C ASP A 154 -11.57 5.30 3.28
N PHE A 155 -10.57 4.41 3.19
CA PHE A 155 -9.53 4.41 2.17
C PHE A 155 -9.62 3.13 1.33
N VAL A 156 -9.37 3.28 0.03
CA VAL A 156 -9.65 2.23 -0.95
C VAL A 156 -8.63 2.26 -2.07
N GLY A 157 -8.38 1.13 -2.70
CA GLY A 157 -7.61 1.05 -3.92
C GLY A 157 -8.27 1.77 -5.10
N HIS A 158 -7.54 1.89 -6.19
CA HIS A 158 -7.94 2.75 -7.31
C HIS A 158 -7.43 2.23 -8.66
N GLY A 159 -7.99 2.77 -9.74
CA GLY A 159 -7.36 2.71 -11.06
C GLY A 159 -6.08 3.52 -11.08
N ILE A 160 -5.09 3.13 -11.87
CA ILE A 160 -3.80 3.81 -11.98
C ILE A 160 -3.26 3.73 -13.40
N GLY A 161 -2.60 4.80 -13.86
CA GLY A 161 -2.03 4.83 -15.21
C GLY A 161 -1.22 6.08 -15.47
N SER A 162 -1.75 7.01 -16.27
CA SER A 162 -1.22 8.37 -16.43
C SER A 162 -1.63 9.30 -15.28
N GLU A 163 -2.68 8.93 -14.57
CA GLU A 163 -3.08 9.57 -13.32
C GLU A 163 -2.74 8.63 -12.16
N MET A 164 -2.37 9.20 -11.00
CA MET A 164 -2.07 8.44 -9.79
C MET A 164 -3.33 7.74 -9.29
N HIS A 165 -4.42 8.49 -9.16
CA HIS A 165 -5.71 7.97 -8.77
C HIS A 165 -6.71 8.15 -9.91
N ASP A 166 -7.26 7.04 -10.40
CA ASP A 166 -8.27 6.98 -11.46
C ASP A 166 -9.40 6.01 -11.05
N GLU A 167 -10.49 6.06 -11.76
CA GLU A 167 -11.57 5.08 -11.61
C GLU A 167 -11.11 3.67 -12.10
N PRO A 168 -11.62 2.60 -11.50
CA PRO A 168 -12.61 2.55 -10.44
C PRO A 168 -11.98 2.61 -9.04
N GLN A 169 -12.76 3.04 -8.04
CA GLN A 169 -12.43 2.79 -6.62
C GLN A 169 -12.53 1.31 -6.30
N ILE A 170 -11.58 0.79 -5.50
CA ILE A 170 -11.44 -0.63 -5.17
C ILE A 170 -11.51 -0.83 -3.65
N PRO A 171 -12.70 -0.89 -3.04
CA PRO A 171 -12.81 -1.16 -1.62
C PRO A 171 -12.22 -2.52 -1.24
N ASN A 172 -11.61 -2.60 -0.06
CA ASN A 172 -11.11 -3.86 0.50
C ASN A 172 -12.21 -4.70 1.18
N TYR A 173 -13.46 -4.32 1.00
CA TYR A 173 -14.66 -5.00 1.52
C TYR A 173 -15.79 -4.91 0.50
N GLY A 174 -16.73 -5.84 0.59
CA GLY A 174 -17.90 -5.80 -0.27
C GLY A 174 -18.52 -7.14 -0.52
N LYS A 175 -19.60 -7.13 -1.31
CA LYS A 175 -20.36 -8.32 -1.66
C LYS A 175 -19.91 -8.87 -3.01
N ALA A 176 -19.50 -10.12 -3.05
CA ALA A 176 -19.12 -10.81 -4.29
C ALA A 176 -20.18 -10.68 -5.39
N GLY A 177 -19.75 -10.64 -6.63
CA GLY A 177 -20.60 -10.49 -7.82
C GLY A 177 -21.13 -9.06 -8.04
N LYS A 178 -20.58 -8.05 -7.36
CA LYS A 178 -20.96 -6.64 -7.48
C LYS A 178 -19.82 -5.81 -8.07
N GLY A 179 -20.09 -4.53 -8.31
CA GLY A 179 -19.16 -3.59 -8.93
C GLY A 179 -19.03 -3.77 -10.45
N PRO A 180 -18.17 -2.97 -11.08
CA PRO A 180 -17.89 -3.05 -12.51
C PRO A 180 -17.30 -4.40 -12.91
N ARG A 181 -17.45 -4.80 -14.18
CA ARG A 181 -16.78 -5.96 -14.74
C ARG A 181 -15.31 -5.62 -14.98
N LEU A 182 -14.43 -6.53 -14.60
CA LEU A 182 -13.02 -6.44 -14.91
C LEU A 182 -12.81 -6.73 -16.40
N GLN A 183 -11.97 -5.95 -17.05
CA GLN A 183 -11.65 -6.04 -18.46
C GLN A 183 -10.13 -6.09 -18.65
N THR A 184 -9.69 -6.91 -19.58
CA THR A 184 -8.28 -6.96 -19.99
C THR A 184 -7.74 -5.57 -20.32
N GLY A 185 -6.59 -5.22 -19.78
CA GLY A 185 -5.93 -3.92 -19.93
C GLY A 185 -6.22 -2.91 -18.83
N MET A 186 -7.18 -3.16 -17.92
CA MET A 186 -7.31 -2.35 -16.72
C MET A 186 -6.05 -2.48 -15.86
N THR A 187 -5.60 -1.36 -15.29
CA THR A 187 -4.50 -1.30 -14.33
C THR A 187 -5.02 -0.76 -13.01
N LEU A 188 -4.78 -1.50 -11.94
CA LEU A 188 -5.41 -1.30 -10.63
C LEU A 188 -4.34 -1.31 -9.53
N ALA A 189 -4.39 -0.35 -8.61
CA ALA A 189 -3.74 -0.41 -7.32
C ALA A 189 -4.66 -1.17 -6.36
N ILE A 190 -4.25 -2.36 -5.96
CA ILE A 190 -5.00 -3.20 -5.01
C ILE A 190 -4.21 -3.19 -3.71
N GLU A 191 -4.82 -2.65 -2.65
CA GLU A 191 -4.11 -2.18 -1.46
C GLU A 191 -4.85 -2.52 -0.15
N PRO A 192 -4.88 -3.78 0.29
CA PRO A 192 -5.42 -4.10 1.61
C PRO A 192 -4.75 -3.29 2.73
N MET A 193 -5.55 -2.46 3.41
CA MET A 193 -5.23 -1.79 4.66
C MET A 193 -5.99 -2.47 5.78
N ILE A 194 -5.28 -3.03 6.74
CA ILE A 194 -5.86 -3.85 7.81
C ILE A 194 -5.37 -3.42 9.20
N VAL A 195 -6.17 -3.68 10.21
CA VAL A 195 -5.93 -3.21 11.58
C VAL A 195 -6.21 -4.28 12.62
N GLU A 196 -5.53 -4.20 13.77
CA GLU A 196 -5.75 -5.13 14.90
C GLU A 196 -7.15 -4.98 15.52
N GLY A 197 -7.68 -3.76 15.55
CA GLY A 197 -8.90 -3.41 16.27
C GLY A 197 -10.03 -2.94 15.37
N SER A 198 -10.61 -1.78 15.74
CA SER A 198 -11.67 -1.13 14.98
C SER A 198 -11.14 -0.61 13.64
N TYR A 199 -11.96 -0.73 12.59
CA TYR A 199 -11.66 -0.13 11.29
C TYR A 199 -11.88 1.40 11.24
N GLU A 200 -12.33 2.01 12.33
CA GLU A 200 -12.55 3.45 12.42
C GLU A 200 -11.21 4.19 12.45
N VAL A 201 -11.11 5.23 11.65
CA VAL A 201 -9.90 6.04 11.50
C VAL A 201 -10.18 7.52 11.70
N ASP A 202 -9.13 8.27 12.01
CA ASP A 202 -9.16 9.73 12.10
C ASP A 202 -7.96 10.31 11.33
N VAL A 203 -8.08 11.57 10.90
CA VAL A 203 -7.01 12.29 10.21
C VAL A 203 -6.37 13.26 11.18
N LEU A 204 -5.05 13.23 11.29
CA LEU A 204 -4.32 14.12 12.20
C LEU A 204 -4.35 15.59 11.72
N GLN A 205 -3.90 16.50 12.58
CA GLN A 205 -3.88 17.95 12.30
C GLN A 205 -2.95 18.38 11.17
N ASP A 206 -2.18 17.45 10.61
CA ASP A 206 -1.36 17.67 9.43
C ASP A 206 -2.14 17.53 8.11
N ASP A 207 -3.44 17.23 8.20
CA ASP A 207 -4.39 17.02 7.11
C ASP A 207 -4.07 15.81 6.20
N TRP A 208 -3.11 14.94 6.62
CA TRP A 208 -2.65 13.78 5.83
C TRP A 208 -2.63 12.48 6.61
N THR A 209 -1.91 12.45 7.74
CA THR A 209 -1.67 11.20 8.46
C THR A 209 -2.98 10.62 9.01
N VAL A 210 -3.30 9.42 8.55
CA VAL A 210 -4.50 8.67 8.97
C VAL A 210 -4.10 7.70 10.07
N VAL A 211 -4.83 7.72 11.19
CA VAL A 211 -4.56 6.85 12.34
C VAL A 211 -5.78 6.03 12.74
N THR A 212 -5.57 4.88 13.36
CA THR A 212 -6.64 4.11 14.00
C THR A 212 -7.17 4.86 15.23
N VAL A 213 -8.49 4.91 15.41
CA VAL A 213 -9.11 5.61 16.56
C VAL A 213 -8.80 4.92 17.88
N ASP A 214 -8.61 3.62 17.89
CA ASP A 214 -8.33 2.81 19.08
C ASP A 214 -6.83 2.63 19.37
N GLY A 215 -5.94 3.16 18.53
CA GLY A 215 -4.49 3.03 18.66
C GLY A 215 -3.94 1.63 18.33
N GLY A 216 -4.75 0.77 17.73
CA GLY A 216 -4.32 -0.55 17.25
C GLY A 216 -3.35 -0.45 16.07
N LEU A 217 -2.47 -1.46 15.91
CA LEU A 217 -1.53 -1.51 14.79
C LEU A 217 -2.25 -1.61 13.45
N ALA A 218 -1.67 -0.98 12.42
CA ALA A 218 -2.13 -1.05 11.04
C ALA A 218 -1.05 -1.64 10.12
N ALA A 219 -1.46 -2.39 9.10
CA ALA A 219 -0.56 -2.88 8.05
C ALA A 219 -1.16 -2.62 6.67
N HIS A 220 -0.30 -2.30 5.74
CA HIS A 220 -0.63 -1.99 4.36
C HIS A 220 0.22 -2.86 3.42
N TYR A 221 -0.42 -3.50 2.45
CA TYR A 221 0.24 -4.26 1.39
C TYR A 221 -0.42 -3.95 0.06
N GLU A 222 0.36 -3.56 -0.92
CA GLU A 222 -0.16 -3.08 -2.19
C GLU A 222 0.68 -3.51 -3.38
N ASN A 223 0.04 -3.70 -4.52
CA ASN A 223 0.69 -3.73 -5.84
C ASN A 223 -0.19 -3.16 -6.94
N THR A 224 0.49 -2.59 -7.94
CA THR A 224 -0.12 -2.31 -9.24
C THR A 224 -0.29 -3.62 -10.03
N VAL A 225 -1.51 -3.89 -10.45
CA VAL A 225 -1.95 -5.12 -11.11
C VAL A 225 -2.54 -4.80 -12.48
N VAL A 226 -2.17 -5.58 -13.51
CA VAL A 226 -2.83 -5.54 -14.83
C VAL A 226 -3.82 -6.68 -14.94
N ILE A 227 -5.06 -6.34 -15.28
CA ILE A 227 -6.09 -7.33 -15.57
C ILE A 227 -5.83 -7.96 -16.93
N ASN A 228 -5.83 -9.29 -16.98
CA ASN A 228 -5.71 -10.10 -18.19
C ASN A 228 -6.90 -11.05 -18.33
N ASP A 229 -6.97 -11.74 -19.46
CA ASP A 229 -7.93 -12.85 -19.71
C ASP A 229 -7.55 -14.13 -18.93
N GLY A 230 -6.27 -14.26 -18.56
CA GLY A 230 -5.73 -15.30 -17.68
C GLY A 230 -5.32 -14.75 -16.33
N GLU A 231 -4.13 -15.15 -15.84
CA GLU A 231 -3.59 -14.66 -14.58
C GLU A 231 -3.26 -13.16 -14.66
N PRO A 232 -3.49 -12.39 -13.58
CA PRO A 232 -3.12 -11.00 -13.52
C PRO A 232 -1.59 -10.82 -13.59
N GLU A 233 -1.14 -9.70 -14.14
CA GLU A 233 0.28 -9.34 -14.12
C GLU A 233 0.54 -8.36 -12.96
N LEU A 234 1.47 -8.70 -12.07
CA LEU A 234 1.91 -7.84 -10.99
C LEU A 234 3.10 -7.00 -11.47
N LEU A 235 2.93 -5.68 -11.51
CA LEU A 235 3.97 -4.77 -12.03
C LEU A 235 5.03 -4.40 -10.98
N THR A 236 4.71 -4.53 -9.70
CA THR A 236 5.49 -4.04 -8.55
C THR A 236 5.93 -5.14 -7.57
N LEU A 237 5.92 -6.41 -8.01
CA LEU A 237 6.33 -7.56 -7.20
C LEU A 237 7.81 -7.90 -7.39
#